data_61049457f3a1c46aedd92c52a65d1a6d
#
_entry.id   61049457f3a1c46aedd92c52a65d1a6d
#
_cell.length_a   1.000
_cell.length_b   1.000
_cell.length_c   1.000
_cell.angle_alpha   90.00
_cell.angle_beta   90.00
_cell.angle_gamma   90.00
#
_symmetry.space_group_name_H-M   'P 1'
#
loop_
_entity.id
_entity.type
_entity.pdbx_description
1 polymer ?
#
loop_
_entity_poly.entity_id
_entity_poly.type
_entity_poly.pdbx_seq_one_letter_code
_entity_poly.pdbx_strand_id
1 'polypeptide(L)' 'MDEEDLAPQRQPQKLKDLTLMGIEELEEYIARLDGEIARARAEIGAKQRQRSGAEALFKR' A
#
# COMPACT_ATOMS: atom_id res chain seq x y z
N MET A 1 -27.39 -10.36 5.72
CA MET A 1 -26.05 -10.24 5.45
C MET A 1 -25.67 -8.91 4.87
N ASP A 2 -24.67 -8.38 5.35
CA ASP A 2 -24.31 -7.05 4.99
C ASP A 2 -23.29 -7.05 3.90
N GLU A 3 -23.40 -6.08 3.05
CA GLU A 3 -22.43 -5.94 2.03
C GLU A 3 -21.09 -5.61 2.58
N GLU A 4 -21.06 -5.09 3.78
CA GLU A 4 -19.77 -4.81 4.38
C GLU A 4 -18.96 -6.05 4.55
N ASP A 5 -19.61 -7.17 4.78
CA ASP A 5 -18.88 -8.41 4.89
C ASP A 5 -18.28 -8.82 3.58
N LEU A 6 -18.92 -8.41 2.51
CA LEU A 6 -18.43 -8.78 1.21
C LEU A 6 -17.34 -7.87 0.69
N ALA A 7 -17.23 -6.70 1.26
CA ALA A 7 -16.26 -5.73 0.79
C ALA A 7 -15.46 -5.18 1.94
N PRO A 8 -14.76 -6.02 2.67
CA PRO A 8 -13.99 -5.52 3.80
C PRO A 8 -12.93 -4.51 3.41
N GLN A 9 -12.44 -4.59 2.20
CA GLN A 9 -11.43 -3.65 1.78
C GLN A 9 -11.97 -2.24 1.69
N ARG A 10 -13.27 -2.08 1.74
CA ARG A 10 -13.86 -0.77 1.69
C ARG A 10 -14.01 -0.14 3.04
N GLN A 11 -13.73 -0.86 4.08
CA GLN A 11 -13.84 -0.30 5.39
C GLN A 11 -12.77 0.77 5.56
N PRO A 12 -13.15 1.91 6.12
CA PRO A 12 -12.16 2.96 6.34
C PRO A 12 -11.14 2.51 7.34
N GLN A 13 -9.92 2.83 7.06
CA GLN A 13 -8.85 2.56 7.99
C GLN A 13 -8.87 3.57 9.10
N LYS A 14 -8.67 3.08 10.30
CA LYS A 14 -8.57 3.95 11.43
C LYS A 14 -7.19 4.58 11.43
N LEU A 15 -7.14 5.86 11.34
CA LEU A 15 -5.88 6.57 11.41
C LEU A 15 -5.43 6.70 12.85
N LYS A 16 -4.14 6.58 13.04
CA LYS A 16 -3.58 6.71 14.35
C LYS A 16 -3.65 8.15 14.80
N ASP A 17 -3.90 8.35 16.08
CA ASP A 17 -3.93 9.68 16.63
C ASP A 17 -2.50 10.11 16.92
N LEU A 18 -1.95 10.91 16.05
CA LEU A 18 -0.55 11.28 16.13
C LEU A 18 -0.28 12.26 17.26
N THR A 19 -1.30 12.95 17.73
CA THR A 19 -1.08 13.91 18.78
C THR A 19 -0.71 13.25 20.09
N LEU A 20 -0.99 11.95 20.21
CA LEU A 20 -0.67 11.24 21.44
C LEU A 20 0.73 10.62 21.40
N MET A 21 1.45 10.79 20.33
CA MET A 21 2.74 10.14 20.17
C MET A 21 3.86 11.11 20.43
N GLY A 22 4.92 10.60 21.04
CA GLY A 22 6.12 11.39 21.24
C GLY A 22 6.94 11.47 19.97
N ILE A 23 8.02 12.25 20.07
CA ILE A 23 8.84 12.49 18.87
C ILE A 23 9.45 11.20 18.37
N GLU A 24 10.00 10.39 19.26
CA GLU A 24 10.61 9.14 18.81
C GLU A 24 9.59 8.20 18.22
N GLU A 25 8.41 8.15 18.82
CA GLU A 25 7.36 7.31 18.28
C GLU A 25 6.93 7.78 16.91
N LEU A 26 6.87 9.09 16.74
CA LEU A 26 6.52 9.63 15.43
C LEU A 26 7.58 9.29 14.38
N GLU A 27 8.84 9.33 14.76
CA GLU A 27 9.90 9.01 13.84
C GLU A 27 9.86 7.54 13.44
N GLU A 28 9.57 6.68 14.40
CA GLU A 28 9.44 5.27 14.09
C GLU A 28 8.22 5.00 13.21
N TYR A 29 7.17 5.74 13.47
CA TYR A 29 5.96 5.62 12.67
C TYR A 29 6.27 6.00 11.22
N ILE A 30 7.00 7.08 11.04
CA ILE A 30 7.38 7.52 9.70
C ILE A 30 8.24 6.46 9.01
N ALA A 31 9.19 5.90 9.73
CA ALA A 31 10.05 4.88 9.15
C ALA A 31 9.24 3.69 8.67
N ARG A 32 8.24 3.30 9.46
CA ARG A 32 7.38 2.19 9.06
C ARG A 32 6.58 2.53 7.82
N LEU A 33 6.06 3.75 7.75
CA LEU A 33 5.32 4.17 6.57
C LEU A 33 6.23 4.20 5.35
N ASP A 34 7.46 4.65 5.51
CA ASP A 34 8.41 4.65 4.41
C ASP A 34 8.64 3.24 3.89
N GLY A 35 8.73 2.28 4.80
CA GLY A 35 8.88 0.90 4.40
C GLY A 35 7.68 0.40 3.61
N GLU A 36 6.47 0.80 4.04
CA GLU A 36 5.28 0.42 3.32
C GLU A 36 5.23 1.05 1.94
N ILE A 37 5.64 2.30 1.86
CA ILE A 37 5.69 2.95 0.56
C ILE A 37 6.65 2.22 -0.37
N ALA A 38 7.80 1.83 0.14
CA ALA A 38 8.77 1.12 -0.67
C ALA A 38 8.20 -0.20 -1.17
N ARG A 39 7.51 -0.93 -0.29
CA ARG A 39 6.90 -2.18 -0.69
C ARG A 39 5.86 -1.99 -1.77
N ALA A 40 5.03 -0.96 -1.62
CA ALA A 40 4.00 -0.69 -2.62
C ALA A 40 4.64 -0.33 -3.96
N ARG A 41 5.69 0.48 -3.92
CA ARG A 41 6.35 0.87 -5.14
C ARG A 41 7.00 -0.32 -5.85
N ALA A 42 7.53 -1.24 -5.06
CA ALA A 42 8.13 -2.45 -5.63
C ALA A 42 7.07 -3.28 -6.34
N GLU A 43 5.88 -3.36 -5.74
CA GLU A 43 4.80 -4.11 -6.38
C GLU A 43 4.35 -3.46 -7.67
N ILE A 44 4.26 -2.14 -7.65
CA ILE A 44 3.91 -1.43 -8.87
C ILE A 44 4.92 -1.71 -9.97
N GLY A 45 6.20 -1.65 -9.61
CA GLY A 45 7.23 -1.92 -10.58
C GLY A 45 7.15 -3.32 -11.15
N ALA A 46 6.89 -4.30 -10.29
CA ALA A 46 6.78 -5.67 -10.74
C ALA A 46 5.62 -5.84 -11.71
N LYS A 47 4.49 -5.25 -11.38
CA LYS A 47 3.33 -5.37 -12.24
C LYS A 47 3.53 -4.66 -13.57
N GLN A 48 4.21 -3.54 -13.54
CA GLN A 48 4.49 -2.83 -14.77
C GLN A 48 5.42 -3.64 -15.67
N ARG A 49 6.40 -4.30 -15.09
CA ARG A 49 7.30 -5.12 -15.88
C ARG A 49 6.57 -6.31 -16.49
N GLN A 50 5.68 -6.92 -15.73
CA GLN A 50 4.89 -8.02 -16.27
C GLN A 50 4.04 -7.55 -17.43
N ARG A 51 3.43 -6.39 -17.29
CA ARG A 51 2.59 -5.86 -18.34
C ARG A 51 3.40 -5.55 -19.58
N SER A 52 4.55 -4.93 -19.42
CA SER A 52 5.40 -4.61 -20.55
C SER A 52 5.85 -5.87 -21.27
N GLY A 53 6.18 -6.90 -20.53
CA GLY A 53 6.57 -8.15 -21.13
C GLY A 53 5.47 -8.76 -21.96
N ALA A 54 4.25 -8.73 -21.43
CA ALA A 54 3.12 -9.28 -22.17
C ALA A 54 2.86 -8.47 -23.43
N GLU A 55 2.94 -7.16 -23.32
CA GLU A 55 2.72 -6.32 -24.49
C GLU A 55 3.77 -6.57 -25.56
N ALA A 56 5.00 -6.75 -25.13
CA ALA A 56 6.05 -7.02 -26.09
C ALA A 56 5.78 -8.30 -26.84
N LEU A 57 5.27 -9.31 -26.16
CA LEU A 57 4.93 -10.54 -26.83
C LEU A 57 3.81 -10.35 -27.84
N PHE A 58 2.85 -9.55 -27.49
CA PHE A 58 1.73 -9.33 -28.38
C PHE A 58 2.09 -8.52 -29.61
N LYS A 59 3.08 -7.71 -29.47
CA LYS A 59 3.46 -6.86 -30.57
C LYS A 59 4.18 -7.58 -31.68
N ARG A 60 4.53 -8.80 -31.44
CA ARG A 60 5.21 -9.57 -32.46
C ARG A 60 4.25 -10.10 -33.54
#